data_d458b54412248390a07bde1faf43fece
#
_entry.id   d458b54412248390a07bde1faf43fece
#
_cell.length_a   1.000
_cell.length_b   1.000
_cell.length_c   1.000
_cell.angle_alpha   90.00
_cell.angle_beta   90.00
_cell.angle_gamma   90.00
#
_symmetry.space_group_name_H-M   'P 1'
#
loop_
_entity.id
_entity.type
_entity.pdbx_description
1 polymer ?
#
loop_
_entity_poly.entity_id
_entity_poly.type
_entity_poly.pdbx_seq_one_letter_code
_entity_poly.pdbx_strand_id
1 'polypeptide(L)'
;MSELISLIKKETCSEDHYIIDKISPFVLDNLIDELFLQANDCIEDENFSEALLFYNLILKEDSKNIHALIDRGTTLQNLGQIKSAILSYDEALSISSSNLDALINKGSAFHLDGKYRDAIDCYDVALEIDKNHPMALAYKGLSLAELGQLTEAIDYFKNALSIDKHYYLAQISRDTAQELLKSIQEKNI
;
A
#
# COMPACT_ATOMS: atom_id res chain seq x y z
N MET A 1 -25.75 -16.19 -6.68
CA MET A 1 -24.48 -15.51 -6.40
C MET A 1 -23.29 -16.24 -7.05
N SER A 2 -23.01 -17.52 -6.75
CA SER A 2 -21.92 -18.27 -7.44
C SER A 2 -22.09 -18.36 -8.96
N GLU A 3 -23.33 -18.42 -9.45
CA GLU A 3 -23.63 -18.40 -10.90
C GLU A 3 -23.35 -17.03 -11.55
N LEU A 4 -23.56 -15.93 -10.83
CA LEU A 4 -23.30 -14.57 -11.32
C LEU A 4 -21.78 -14.34 -11.46
N ILE A 5 -20.99 -14.77 -10.47
CA ILE A 5 -19.52 -14.70 -10.50
C ILE A 5 -18.96 -15.63 -11.60
N SER A 6 -19.56 -16.81 -11.79
CA SER A 6 -19.19 -17.71 -12.89
C SER A 6 -19.53 -17.13 -14.27
N LEU A 7 -20.62 -16.37 -14.38
CA LEU A 7 -21.00 -15.63 -15.58
C LEU A 7 -20.02 -14.47 -15.85
N ILE A 8 -19.67 -13.67 -14.82
CA ILE A 8 -18.69 -12.58 -14.94
C ILE A 8 -17.32 -13.12 -15.36
N LYS A 9 -16.86 -14.23 -14.77
CA LYS A 9 -15.60 -14.91 -15.18
C LYS A 9 -15.64 -15.40 -16.65
N LYS A 10 -16.81 -15.74 -17.19
CA LYS A 10 -16.97 -16.14 -18.59
C LYS A 10 -17.09 -14.96 -19.55
N GLU A 11 -17.65 -13.86 -19.11
CA GLU A 11 -17.96 -12.69 -19.96
C GLU A 11 -16.82 -11.67 -20.06
N THR A 12 -15.75 -11.79 -19.23
CA THR A 12 -14.53 -11.01 -19.42
C THR A 12 -13.83 -11.30 -20.77
N CYS A 13 -14.37 -12.24 -21.57
CA CYS A 13 -13.91 -12.57 -22.92
C CYS A 13 -14.85 -12.08 -24.05
N SER A 14 -15.98 -11.40 -23.75
CA SER A 14 -16.91 -10.92 -24.78
C SER A 14 -17.41 -9.49 -24.53
N GLU A 15 -17.55 -8.72 -25.63
CA GLU A 15 -17.80 -7.28 -25.69
C GLU A 15 -19.24 -6.82 -25.30
N ASP A 16 -19.91 -7.43 -24.34
CA ASP A 16 -21.31 -7.07 -24.03
C ASP A 16 -21.42 -6.11 -22.83
N HIS A 17 -21.33 -4.82 -23.13
CA HIS A 17 -21.54 -3.67 -22.23
C HIS A 17 -23.01 -3.47 -21.75
N TYR A 18 -23.94 -4.37 -22.07
CA TYR A 18 -25.38 -4.04 -22.06
C TYR A 18 -26.19 -4.44 -20.82
N ILE A 19 -25.60 -5.16 -19.87
CA ILE A 19 -26.35 -5.71 -18.72
C ILE A 19 -26.26 -4.81 -17.47
N ILE A 20 -25.22 -4.03 -17.34
CA ILE A 20 -24.87 -3.33 -16.09
C ILE A 20 -25.74 -2.10 -15.82
N ASP A 21 -26.21 -1.40 -16.83
CA ASP A 21 -27.07 -0.20 -16.70
C ASP A 21 -28.43 -0.43 -16.01
N LYS A 22 -28.78 -1.69 -15.69
CA LYS A 22 -30.06 -2.08 -15.06
C LYS A 22 -29.91 -2.64 -13.65
N ILE A 23 -28.71 -2.73 -13.11
CA ILE A 23 -28.49 -3.25 -11.75
C ILE A 23 -28.82 -2.14 -10.74
N SER A 24 -29.67 -2.46 -9.75
CA SER A 24 -29.97 -1.49 -8.70
C SER A 24 -28.70 -1.21 -7.86
N PRO A 25 -28.51 0.00 -7.33
CA PRO A 25 -27.35 0.33 -6.49
C PRO A 25 -27.12 -0.69 -5.36
N PHE A 26 -28.17 -1.18 -4.73
CA PHE A 26 -28.12 -2.20 -3.67
C PHE A 26 -27.51 -3.53 -4.16
N VAL A 27 -27.81 -3.94 -5.39
CA VAL A 27 -27.23 -5.18 -5.97
C VAL A 27 -25.77 -4.97 -6.34
N LEU A 28 -25.42 -3.77 -6.78
CA LEU A 28 -24.04 -3.40 -7.12
C LEU A 28 -23.15 -3.36 -5.86
N ASP A 29 -23.64 -2.74 -4.77
CA ASP A 29 -22.91 -2.71 -3.50
C ASP A 29 -22.65 -4.13 -2.97
N ASN A 30 -23.68 -5.00 -2.98
CA ASN A 30 -23.51 -6.41 -2.59
C ASN A 30 -22.53 -7.17 -3.50
N LEU A 31 -22.48 -6.84 -4.80
CA LEU A 31 -21.52 -7.44 -5.72
C LEU A 31 -20.09 -7.00 -5.41
N ILE A 32 -19.88 -5.71 -5.13
CA ILE A 32 -18.57 -5.16 -4.76
C ILE A 32 -18.07 -5.80 -3.46
N ASP A 33 -18.93 -5.93 -2.44
CA ASP A 33 -18.59 -6.58 -1.16
C ASP A 33 -18.16 -8.04 -1.37
N GLU A 34 -18.87 -8.78 -2.23
CA GLU A 34 -18.53 -10.17 -2.56
C GLU A 34 -17.20 -10.25 -3.32
N LEU A 35 -16.92 -9.32 -4.24
CA LEU A 35 -15.65 -9.28 -4.96
C LEU A 35 -14.48 -8.96 -4.02
N PHE A 36 -14.66 -8.08 -3.02
CA PHE A 36 -13.67 -7.85 -1.97
C PHE A 36 -13.41 -9.11 -1.14
N LEU A 37 -14.46 -9.85 -0.77
CA LEU A 37 -14.32 -11.10 -0.03
C LEU A 37 -13.47 -12.11 -0.82
N GLN A 38 -13.78 -12.30 -2.11
CA GLN A 38 -13.01 -13.22 -2.98
C GLN A 38 -11.56 -12.74 -3.16
N ALA A 39 -11.32 -11.43 -3.27
CA ALA A 39 -9.97 -10.88 -3.35
C ALA A 39 -9.19 -11.16 -2.06
N ASN A 40 -9.82 -11.00 -0.89
CA ASN A 40 -9.18 -11.25 0.41
C ASN A 40 -8.85 -12.74 0.57
N ASP A 41 -9.75 -13.65 0.21
CA ASP A 41 -9.47 -15.08 0.21
C ASP A 41 -8.24 -15.41 -0.65
N CYS A 42 -8.15 -14.80 -1.84
CA CYS A 42 -6.96 -14.97 -2.70
C CYS A 42 -5.69 -14.37 -2.09
N ILE A 43 -5.78 -13.26 -1.35
CA ILE A 43 -4.62 -12.69 -0.64
C ILE A 43 -4.14 -13.61 0.47
N GLU A 44 -5.07 -14.20 1.25
CA GLU A 44 -4.74 -15.17 2.30
C GLU A 44 -4.04 -16.43 1.73
N ASP A 45 -4.45 -16.86 0.53
CA ASP A 45 -3.85 -17.97 -0.21
C ASP A 45 -2.58 -17.56 -1.01
N GLU A 46 -2.09 -16.33 -0.88
CA GLU A 46 -0.97 -15.75 -1.62
C GLU A 46 -1.18 -15.78 -3.16
N ASN A 47 -2.43 -15.92 -3.60
CA ASN A 47 -2.80 -15.90 -5.03
C ASN A 47 -3.02 -14.48 -5.53
N PHE A 48 -1.98 -13.66 -5.49
CA PHE A 48 -2.01 -12.24 -5.84
C PHE A 48 -2.48 -11.98 -7.28
N SER A 49 -2.22 -12.90 -8.20
CA SER A 49 -2.66 -12.74 -9.59
C SER A 49 -4.18 -12.83 -9.73
N GLU A 50 -4.84 -13.69 -8.97
CA GLU A 50 -6.29 -13.81 -8.97
C GLU A 50 -6.93 -12.67 -8.17
N ALA A 51 -6.37 -12.28 -7.02
CA ALA A 51 -6.80 -11.11 -6.28
C ALA A 51 -6.82 -9.84 -7.15
N LEU A 52 -5.79 -9.65 -7.99
CA LEU A 52 -5.72 -8.53 -8.93
C LEU A 52 -6.89 -8.51 -9.93
N LEU A 53 -7.38 -9.67 -10.37
CA LEU A 53 -8.56 -9.74 -11.25
C LEU A 53 -9.81 -9.22 -10.54
N PHE A 54 -10.02 -9.58 -9.27
CA PHE A 54 -11.16 -9.11 -8.49
C PHE A 54 -11.09 -7.60 -8.25
N TYR A 55 -9.95 -7.02 -7.88
CA TYR A 55 -9.83 -5.57 -7.75
C TYR A 55 -10.05 -4.84 -9.08
N ASN A 56 -9.61 -5.39 -10.21
CA ASN A 56 -9.90 -4.82 -11.52
C ASN A 56 -11.38 -4.88 -11.86
N LEU A 57 -12.11 -5.93 -11.45
CA LEU A 57 -13.56 -6.03 -11.62
C LEU A 57 -14.27 -4.97 -10.77
N ILE A 58 -13.89 -4.79 -9.51
CA ILE A 58 -14.42 -3.72 -8.66
C ILE A 58 -14.24 -2.37 -9.33
N LEU A 59 -13.02 -2.07 -9.81
CA LEU A 59 -12.70 -0.79 -10.44
C LEU A 59 -13.35 -0.57 -11.82
N LYS A 60 -13.77 -1.63 -12.47
CA LYS A 60 -14.60 -1.55 -13.68
C LYS A 60 -16.01 -1.04 -13.35
N GLU A 61 -16.57 -1.46 -12.21
CA GLU A 61 -17.90 -1.08 -11.76
C GLU A 61 -17.90 0.26 -11.02
N ASP A 62 -16.91 0.47 -10.14
CA ASP A 62 -16.67 1.71 -9.39
C ASP A 62 -15.20 2.15 -9.55
N SER A 63 -14.95 2.92 -10.59
CA SER A 63 -13.60 3.40 -10.93
C SER A 63 -13.00 4.36 -9.88
N LYS A 64 -13.82 4.84 -8.93
CA LYS A 64 -13.39 5.74 -7.85
C LYS A 64 -13.33 5.04 -6.50
N ASN A 65 -13.42 3.74 -6.44
CA ASN A 65 -13.29 2.99 -5.20
C ASN A 65 -11.85 3.06 -4.67
N ILE A 66 -11.66 3.93 -3.70
CA ILE A 66 -10.31 4.20 -3.13
C ILE A 66 -9.73 2.95 -2.49
N HIS A 67 -10.53 2.14 -1.80
CA HIS A 67 -10.06 0.89 -1.19
C HIS A 67 -9.55 -0.09 -2.24
N ALA A 68 -10.33 -0.31 -3.30
CA ALA A 68 -9.91 -1.19 -4.40
C ALA A 68 -8.64 -0.68 -5.10
N LEU A 69 -8.46 0.65 -5.24
CA LEU A 69 -7.24 1.23 -5.81
C LEU A 69 -6.02 0.97 -4.92
N ILE A 70 -6.15 1.13 -3.60
CA ILE A 70 -5.07 0.89 -2.63
C ILE A 70 -4.73 -0.60 -2.60
N ASP A 71 -5.71 -1.48 -2.49
CA ASP A 71 -5.51 -2.93 -2.41
C ASP A 71 -4.95 -3.49 -3.72
N ARG A 72 -5.39 -2.97 -4.88
CA ARG A 72 -4.76 -3.25 -6.18
C ARG A 72 -3.28 -2.86 -6.16
N GLY A 73 -2.95 -1.68 -5.64
CA GLY A 73 -1.58 -1.22 -5.51
C GLY A 73 -0.73 -2.15 -4.65
N THR A 74 -1.23 -2.56 -3.49
CA THR A 74 -0.56 -3.48 -2.57
C THR A 74 -0.38 -4.87 -3.21
N THR A 75 -1.39 -5.35 -3.91
CA THR A 75 -1.32 -6.61 -4.66
C THR A 75 -0.27 -6.56 -5.77
N LEU A 76 -0.19 -5.44 -6.50
CA LEU A 76 0.83 -5.22 -7.52
C LEU A 76 2.25 -5.15 -6.93
N GLN A 77 2.43 -4.58 -5.72
CA GLN A 77 3.72 -4.63 -5.01
C GLN A 77 4.13 -6.06 -4.69
N ASN A 78 3.21 -6.89 -4.19
CA ASN A 78 3.49 -8.31 -3.90
C ASN A 78 3.85 -9.09 -5.18
N LEU A 79 3.31 -8.70 -6.33
CA LEU A 79 3.69 -9.24 -7.64
C LEU A 79 5.00 -8.63 -8.20
N GLY A 80 5.68 -7.74 -7.47
CA GLY A 80 6.89 -7.05 -7.92
C GLY A 80 6.65 -5.98 -8.99
N GLN A 81 5.40 -5.65 -9.29
CA GLN A 81 5.00 -4.66 -10.30
C GLN A 81 4.96 -3.24 -9.71
N ILE A 82 6.08 -2.79 -9.15
CA ILE A 82 6.16 -1.58 -8.33
C ILE A 82 5.67 -0.31 -9.06
N LYS A 83 6.00 -0.15 -10.36
CA LYS A 83 5.55 1.01 -11.13
C LYS A 83 4.03 1.05 -11.30
N SER A 84 3.41 -0.09 -11.51
CA SER A 84 1.94 -0.19 -11.61
C SER A 84 1.28 0.04 -10.25
N ALA A 85 1.90 -0.39 -9.15
CA ALA A 85 1.44 -0.10 -7.80
C ALA A 85 1.42 1.41 -7.53
N ILE A 86 2.50 2.13 -7.86
CA ILE A 86 2.57 3.59 -7.70
C ILE A 86 1.44 4.28 -8.48
N LEU A 87 1.14 3.85 -9.70
CA LEU A 87 0.03 4.41 -10.48
C LEU A 87 -1.33 4.19 -9.79
N SER A 88 -1.55 3.01 -9.18
CA SER A 88 -2.78 2.74 -8.43
C SER A 88 -2.93 3.66 -7.21
N TYR A 89 -1.83 3.94 -6.50
CA TYR A 89 -1.84 4.88 -5.38
C TYR A 89 -2.02 6.32 -5.86
N ASP A 90 -1.45 6.70 -7.00
CA ASP A 90 -1.68 8.01 -7.61
C ASP A 90 -3.14 8.21 -7.99
N GLU A 91 -3.80 7.19 -8.54
CA GLU A 91 -5.23 7.21 -8.81
C GLU A 91 -6.04 7.41 -7.51
N ALA A 92 -5.73 6.67 -6.44
CA ALA A 92 -6.38 6.83 -5.13
C ALA A 92 -6.18 8.25 -4.56
N LEU A 93 -4.96 8.80 -4.64
CA LEU A 93 -4.62 10.13 -4.17
C LEU A 93 -5.23 11.24 -5.03
N SER A 94 -5.52 10.99 -6.30
CA SER A 94 -6.26 11.93 -7.15
C SER A 94 -7.71 12.12 -6.69
N ILE A 95 -8.29 11.11 -6.03
CA ILE A 95 -9.64 11.13 -5.48
C ILE A 95 -9.62 11.69 -4.05
N SER A 96 -8.67 11.26 -3.23
CA SER A 96 -8.49 11.72 -1.86
C SER A 96 -7.01 11.99 -1.58
N SER A 97 -6.59 13.23 -1.76
CA SER A 97 -5.19 13.64 -1.63
C SER A 97 -4.61 13.51 -0.22
N SER A 98 -5.47 13.36 0.79
CA SER A 98 -5.11 13.18 2.20
C SER A 98 -5.31 11.74 2.71
N ASN A 99 -5.45 10.77 1.83
CA ASN A 99 -5.59 9.38 2.23
C ASN A 99 -4.25 8.85 2.75
N LEU A 100 -4.16 8.59 4.06
CA LEU A 100 -2.93 8.16 4.74
C LEU A 100 -2.42 6.82 4.22
N ASP A 101 -3.31 5.84 4.01
CA ASP A 101 -2.92 4.51 3.54
C ASP A 101 -2.30 4.58 2.14
N ALA A 102 -2.91 5.35 1.25
CA ALA A 102 -2.38 5.56 -0.11
C ALA A 102 -1.01 6.27 -0.09
N LEU A 103 -0.82 7.29 0.77
CA LEU A 103 0.45 7.99 0.90
C LEU A 103 1.55 7.08 1.44
N ILE A 104 1.27 6.32 2.51
CA ILE A 104 2.24 5.43 3.15
C ILE A 104 2.61 4.28 2.22
N ASN A 105 1.62 3.66 1.56
CA ASN A 105 1.85 2.57 0.62
C ASN A 105 2.60 3.03 -0.63
N LYS A 106 2.31 4.24 -1.15
CA LYS A 106 3.09 4.85 -2.23
C LYS A 106 4.54 5.09 -1.82
N GLY A 107 4.76 5.61 -0.61
CA GLY A 107 6.10 5.76 -0.04
C GLY A 107 6.83 4.42 0.07
N SER A 108 6.15 3.36 0.53
CA SER A 108 6.69 2.00 0.57
C SER A 108 7.06 1.49 -0.83
N ALA A 109 6.22 1.75 -1.83
CA ALA A 109 6.51 1.39 -3.22
C ALA A 109 7.75 2.12 -3.75
N PHE A 110 7.91 3.41 -3.48
CA PHE A 110 9.12 4.15 -3.82
C PHE A 110 10.36 3.63 -3.10
N HIS A 111 10.23 3.26 -1.81
CA HIS A 111 11.33 2.66 -1.05
C HIS A 111 11.78 1.34 -1.71
N LEU A 112 10.86 0.47 -2.09
CA LEU A 112 11.15 -0.78 -2.79
C LEU A 112 11.78 -0.57 -4.19
N ASP A 113 11.44 0.54 -4.86
CA ASP A 113 12.06 0.93 -6.15
C ASP A 113 13.45 1.61 -5.95
N GLY A 114 13.95 1.72 -4.72
CA GLY A 114 15.20 2.39 -4.37
C GLY A 114 15.14 3.92 -4.45
N LYS A 115 13.96 4.49 -4.61
CA LYS A 115 13.71 5.93 -4.67
C LYS A 115 13.44 6.50 -3.27
N TYR A 116 14.44 6.41 -2.41
CA TYR A 116 14.31 6.72 -0.99
C TYR A 116 13.89 8.16 -0.71
N ARG A 117 14.28 9.15 -1.54
CA ARG A 117 13.86 10.55 -1.39
C ARG A 117 12.38 10.72 -1.70
N ASP A 118 11.90 10.13 -2.80
CA ASP A 118 10.48 10.17 -3.16
C ASP A 118 9.62 9.45 -2.10
N ALA A 119 10.16 8.39 -1.47
CA ALA A 119 9.52 7.72 -0.35
C ALA A 119 9.39 8.65 0.87
N ILE A 120 10.48 9.36 1.23
CA ILE A 120 10.49 10.33 2.33
C ILE A 120 9.46 11.43 2.09
N ASP A 121 9.39 11.98 0.88
CA ASP A 121 8.41 13.02 0.54
C ASP A 121 6.96 12.52 0.77
N CYS A 122 6.64 11.27 0.41
CA CYS A 122 5.34 10.68 0.69
C CYS A 122 5.06 10.56 2.19
N TYR A 123 6.04 10.12 2.99
CA TYR A 123 5.89 10.01 4.44
C TYR A 123 5.81 11.37 5.12
N ASP A 124 6.48 12.39 4.58
CA ASP A 124 6.37 13.76 5.10
C ASP A 124 4.95 14.28 4.94
N VAL A 125 4.33 14.11 3.78
CA VAL A 125 2.93 14.48 3.56
C VAL A 125 2.01 13.69 4.50
N ALA A 126 2.25 12.39 4.70
CA ALA A 126 1.48 11.59 5.64
C ALA A 126 1.63 12.10 7.09
N LEU A 127 2.84 12.49 7.50
CA LEU A 127 3.12 13.04 8.83
C LEU A 127 2.64 14.48 9.03
N GLU A 128 2.42 15.24 7.97
CA GLU A 128 1.70 16.54 8.06
C GLU A 128 0.22 16.33 8.44
N ILE A 129 -0.39 15.22 7.99
CA ILE A 129 -1.77 14.86 8.28
C ILE A 129 -1.88 14.23 9.68
N ASP A 130 -1.05 13.23 9.97
CA ASP A 130 -0.96 12.57 11.28
C ASP A 130 0.50 12.48 11.76
N LYS A 131 0.90 13.44 12.59
CA LYS A 131 2.27 13.54 13.13
C LYS A 131 2.70 12.35 13.98
N ASN A 132 1.73 11.60 14.49
CA ASN A 132 1.95 10.49 15.40
C ASN A 132 1.66 9.13 14.75
N HIS A 133 1.71 9.04 13.42
CA HIS A 133 1.49 7.79 12.71
C HIS A 133 2.74 6.88 12.80
N PRO A 134 2.73 5.80 13.60
CA PRO A 134 3.96 5.05 13.90
C PRO A 134 4.57 4.38 12.67
N MET A 135 3.75 3.89 11.73
CA MET A 135 4.23 3.28 10.49
C MET A 135 4.92 4.30 9.57
N ALA A 136 4.33 5.50 9.41
CA ALA A 136 4.93 6.55 8.59
C ALA A 136 6.28 7.00 9.16
N LEU A 137 6.38 7.17 10.49
CA LEU A 137 7.64 7.47 11.17
C LEU A 137 8.69 6.38 10.94
N ALA A 138 8.33 5.12 11.12
CA ALA A 138 9.28 4.01 10.96
C ALA A 138 9.74 3.86 9.51
N TYR A 139 8.86 3.95 8.53
CA TYR A 139 9.19 3.83 7.11
C TYR A 139 10.01 5.01 6.61
N LYS A 140 9.75 6.22 7.12
CA LYS A 140 10.65 7.36 6.88
C LYS A 140 12.04 7.09 7.45
N GLY A 141 12.13 6.58 8.68
CA GLY A 141 13.39 6.16 9.29
C GLY A 141 14.14 5.13 8.44
N LEU A 142 13.46 4.12 7.89
CA LEU A 142 14.07 3.14 6.97
C LEU A 142 14.67 3.81 5.73
N SER A 143 13.92 4.70 5.09
CA SER A 143 14.38 5.39 3.88
C SER A 143 15.57 6.33 4.16
N LEU A 144 15.61 6.98 5.34
CA LEU A 144 16.74 7.77 5.79
C LEU A 144 17.97 6.89 6.06
N ALA A 145 17.80 5.72 6.64
CA ALA A 145 18.88 4.77 6.88
C ALA A 145 19.53 4.30 5.58
N GLU A 146 18.74 4.00 4.55
CA GLU A 146 19.23 3.64 3.22
C GLU A 146 20.03 4.78 2.55
N LEU A 147 19.70 6.03 2.87
CA LEU A 147 20.50 7.21 2.45
C LEU A 147 21.74 7.46 3.32
N GLY A 148 22.00 6.60 4.32
CA GLY A 148 23.12 6.76 5.25
C GLY A 148 22.90 7.80 6.35
N GLN A 149 21.69 8.38 6.46
CA GLN A 149 21.33 9.38 7.48
C GLN A 149 20.95 8.71 8.81
N LEU A 150 21.87 7.89 9.35
CA LEU A 150 21.60 6.95 10.45
C LEU A 150 21.15 7.65 11.74
N THR A 151 21.72 8.82 12.07
CA THR A 151 21.35 9.55 13.30
C THR A 151 19.89 9.99 13.25
N GLU A 152 19.46 10.56 12.13
CA GLU A 152 18.09 11.00 11.93
C GLU A 152 17.13 9.81 11.86
N ALA A 153 17.50 8.73 11.18
CA ALA A 153 16.73 7.48 11.14
C ALA A 153 16.44 6.93 12.55
N ILE A 154 17.48 6.89 13.41
CA ILE A 154 17.35 6.45 14.80
C ILE A 154 16.33 7.30 15.57
N ASP A 155 16.29 8.60 15.35
CA ASP A 155 15.34 9.47 16.04
C ASP A 155 13.90 9.24 15.53
N TYR A 156 13.70 8.98 14.25
CA TYR A 156 12.39 8.57 13.71
C TYR A 156 11.93 7.23 14.28
N PHE A 157 12.81 6.23 14.41
CA PHE A 157 12.46 4.96 15.06
C PHE A 157 12.10 5.13 16.53
N LYS A 158 12.83 5.98 17.28
CA LYS A 158 12.47 6.29 18.68
C LYS A 158 11.11 6.96 18.78
N ASN A 159 10.78 7.87 17.85
CA ASN A 159 9.49 8.53 17.82
C ASN A 159 8.38 7.51 17.55
N ALA A 160 8.54 6.62 16.58
CA ALA A 160 7.58 5.52 16.33
C ALA A 160 7.37 4.65 17.58
N LEU A 161 8.46 4.28 18.28
CA LEU A 161 8.42 3.47 19.50
C LEU A 161 7.88 4.21 20.72
N SER A 162 7.92 5.54 20.73
CA SER A 162 7.27 6.33 21.78
C SER A 162 5.74 6.26 21.72
N ILE A 163 5.21 6.02 20.51
CA ILE A 163 3.79 5.90 20.22
C ILE A 163 3.35 4.44 20.37
N ASP A 164 4.03 3.54 19.68
CA ASP A 164 3.83 2.09 19.78
C ASP A 164 5.12 1.39 20.22
N LYS A 165 5.18 1.06 21.53
CA LYS A 165 6.35 0.41 22.13
C LYS A 165 6.62 -0.99 21.60
N HIS A 166 5.62 -1.63 20.99
CA HIS A 166 5.69 -2.99 20.45
C HIS A 166 5.89 -3.02 18.94
N TYR A 167 6.11 -1.89 18.30
CA TYR A 167 6.33 -1.83 16.86
C TYR A 167 7.68 -2.44 16.50
N TYR A 168 7.66 -3.76 16.28
CA TYR A 168 8.82 -4.62 16.12
C TYR A 168 9.79 -4.15 15.01
N LEU A 169 9.25 -3.72 13.88
CA LEU A 169 10.06 -3.19 12.78
C LEU A 169 10.93 -2.00 13.22
N ALA A 170 10.35 -1.05 13.94
CA ALA A 170 11.09 0.11 14.43
C ALA A 170 12.14 -0.26 15.48
N GLN A 171 11.88 -1.28 16.31
CA GLN A 171 12.87 -1.77 17.29
C GLN A 171 14.11 -2.34 16.58
N ILE A 172 13.93 -3.31 15.69
CA ILE A 172 15.04 -3.93 14.96
C ILE A 172 15.80 -2.89 14.14
N SER A 173 15.07 -2.06 13.38
CA SER A 173 15.69 -1.06 12.51
C SER A 173 16.51 -0.03 13.29
N ARG A 174 16.03 0.41 14.46
CA ARG A 174 16.77 1.28 15.37
C ARG A 174 18.05 0.62 15.84
N ASP A 175 17.97 -0.61 16.34
CA ASP A 175 19.10 -1.32 16.91
C ASP A 175 20.18 -1.58 15.83
N THR A 176 19.76 -2.00 14.64
CA THR A 176 20.66 -2.17 13.49
C THR A 176 21.32 -0.86 13.08
N ALA A 177 20.58 0.24 13.02
CA ALA A 177 21.13 1.55 12.68
C ALA A 177 22.13 2.05 13.74
N GLN A 178 21.87 1.79 15.02
CA GLN A 178 22.79 2.14 16.11
C GLN A 178 24.10 1.34 16.05
N GLU A 179 24.02 0.03 15.78
CA GLU A 179 25.20 -0.82 15.62
C GLU A 179 26.05 -0.37 14.43
N LEU A 180 25.42 -0.07 13.29
CA LEU A 180 26.10 0.43 12.10
C LEU A 180 26.77 1.76 12.37
N LEU A 181 26.07 2.71 13.00
CA LEU A 181 26.64 4.01 13.35
C LEU A 181 27.86 3.87 14.25
N LYS A 182 27.80 3.01 15.27
CA LYS A 182 28.92 2.70 16.16
C LYS A 182 30.11 2.13 15.39
N SER A 183 29.88 1.16 14.50
CA SER A 183 30.93 0.54 13.70
C SER A 183 31.67 1.53 12.79
N ILE A 184 30.93 2.52 12.24
CA ILE A 184 31.50 3.59 11.41
C ILE A 184 32.38 4.53 12.26
N GLN A 185 31.93 4.87 13.47
CA GLN A 185 32.68 5.73 14.38
C GLN A 185 34.01 5.07 14.84
N GLU A 186 33.99 3.77 15.15
CA GLU A 186 35.17 3.01 15.55
C GLU A 186 36.22 2.87 14.44
N LYS A 187 35.80 2.85 13.15
CA LYS A 187 36.73 2.78 12.00
C LYS A 187 37.34 4.12 11.61
N ASN A 188 36.81 5.23 12.11
CA ASN A 188 37.27 6.56 11.79
C ASN A 188 38.20 7.15 12.90
N ILE A 189 38.56 6.33 13.91
CA ILE A 189 39.55 6.60 14.96
C ILE A 189 40.85 5.88 14.62
#